data_d9b30b93b938f4d36f37f98e5ec50ff8
#
_entry.id   d9b30b93b938f4d36f37f98e5ec50ff8
#
_cell.length_a   1.000
_cell.length_b   1.000
_cell.length_c   1.000
_cell.angle_alpha   90.00
_cell.angle_beta   90.00
_cell.angle_gamma   90.00
#
_symmetry.space_group_name_H-M   'P 1'
#
loop_
_entity.id
_entity.type
_entity.pdbx_description
1 polymer ?
#
loop_
_entity_poly.entity_id
_entity_poly.type
_entity_poly.pdbx_seq_one_letter_code
_entity_poly.pdbx_strand_id
1 'polypeptide(L)'
;MNRVLTGVLAKFFLYFVVGWVTLGNIDGNTVGWISIFAIAATVINYLFGDKYILPRYGNVSACIIDGFMTALTAYGISLLYMEFYTEVLSLIILALLVAIGEYFFHVYIFKSENLKS
;
A
#
# COMPACT_ATOMS: atom_id res chain seq x y z
N MET A 1 -7.12 -4.58 -21.12
CA MET A 1 -6.87 -3.49 -20.15
C MET A 1 -5.38 -3.28 -19.98
N ASN A 2 -4.96 -2.06 -19.78
CA ASN A 2 -3.55 -1.71 -19.62
C ASN A 2 -3.00 -2.36 -18.34
N ARG A 3 -1.77 -2.92 -18.40
CA ARG A 3 -1.12 -3.51 -17.24
C ARG A 3 -0.93 -2.52 -16.10
N VAL A 4 -0.57 -1.29 -16.44
CA VAL A 4 -0.37 -0.25 -15.45
C VAL A 4 -1.67 0.02 -14.69
N LEU A 5 -2.78 0.14 -15.43
CA LEU A 5 -4.07 0.37 -14.81
C LEU A 5 -4.48 -0.79 -13.91
N THR A 6 -4.30 -2.03 -14.39
CA THR A 6 -4.62 -3.22 -13.60
C THR A 6 -3.80 -3.25 -12.32
N GLY A 7 -2.49 -2.96 -12.42
CA GLY A 7 -1.62 -2.93 -11.26
C GLY A 7 -2.01 -1.86 -10.25
N VAL A 8 -2.33 -0.66 -10.74
CA VAL A 8 -2.74 0.45 -9.86
C VAL A 8 -4.04 0.12 -9.14
N LEU A 9 -5.01 -0.46 -9.86
CA LEU A 9 -6.28 -0.84 -9.24
C LEU A 9 -6.09 -1.95 -8.19
N ALA A 10 -5.22 -2.92 -8.47
CA ALA A 10 -4.93 -3.98 -7.52
C ALA A 10 -4.25 -3.42 -6.26
N LYS A 11 -3.34 -2.47 -6.41
CA LYS A 11 -2.68 -1.81 -5.28
C LYS A 11 -3.69 -1.02 -4.46
N PHE A 12 -4.57 -0.28 -5.12
CA PHE A 12 -5.62 0.46 -4.40
C PHE A 12 -6.46 -0.50 -3.57
N PHE A 13 -6.88 -1.61 -4.16
CA PHE A 13 -7.68 -2.60 -3.46
C PHE A 13 -6.92 -3.15 -2.25
N LEU A 14 -5.64 -3.48 -2.42
CA LEU A 14 -4.81 -3.98 -1.32
C LEU A 14 -4.75 -2.97 -0.18
N TYR A 15 -4.44 -1.73 -0.48
CA TYR A 15 -4.31 -0.70 0.56
C TYR A 15 -5.66 -0.41 1.22
N PHE A 16 -6.73 -0.45 0.44
CA PHE A 16 -8.06 -0.26 1.00
C PHE A 16 -8.41 -1.36 2.00
N VAL A 17 -8.21 -2.62 1.62
CA VAL A 17 -8.55 -3.76 2.48
C VAL A 17 -7.68 -3.77 3.73
N VAL A 18 -6.35 -3.61 3.57
CA VAL A 18 -5.44 -3.59 4.71
C VAL A 18 -5.73 -2.38 5.60
N GLY A 19 -5.97 -1.23 5.00
CA GLY A 19 -6.34 -0.02 5.74
C GLY A 19 -7.64 -0.20 6.51
N TRP A 20 -8.63 -0.86 5.90
CA TRP A 20 -9.88 -1.13 6.58
C TRP A 20 -9.68 -2.03 7.79
N VAL A 21 -8.87 -3.08 7.64
CA VAL A 21 -8.58 -4.00 8.76
C VAL A 21 -7.86 -3.28 9.89
N THR A 22 -6.86 -2.45 9.59
CA THR A 22 -6.03 -1.80 10.61
C THR A 22 -6.61 -0.46 11.04
N LEU A 23 -6.68 0.50 10.11
CA LEU A 23 -7.10 1.86 10.43
C LEU A 23 -8.59 1.97 10.71
N GLY A 24 -9.40 1.11 10.08
CA GLY A 24 -10.83 1.09 10.31
C GLY A 24 -11.22 0.33 11.56
N ASN A 25 -10.76 -0.91 11.70
CA ASN A 25 -11.19 -1.77 12.82
C ASN A 25 -10.44 -1.48 14.12
N ILE A 26 -9.17 -1.13 14.06
CA ILE A 26 -8.39 -0.86 15.27
C ILE A 26 -8.54 0.61 15.67
N ASP A 27 -8.38 1.53 14.73
CA ASP A 27 -8.38 2.96 15.02
C ASP A 27 -9.73 3.64 14.85
N GLY A 28 -10.69 2.96 14.23
CA GLY A 28 -12.05 3.51 14.11
C GLY A 28 -12.26 4.53 13.02
N ASN A 29 -11.35 4.62 12.04
CA ASN A 29 -11.52 5.57 10.94
C ASN A 29 -12.66 5.14 10.02
N THR A 30 -13.32 6.14 9.40
CA THR A 30 -14.44 5.88 8.50
C THR A 30 -13.96 5.39 7.13
N VAL A 31 -14.87 4.77 6.39
CA VAL A 31 -14.59 4.28 5.03
C VAL A 31 -14.12 5.42 4.12
N GLY A 32 -14.69 6.62 4.27
CA GLY A 32 -14.26 7.77 3.49
C GLY A 32 -12.79 8.11 3.69
N TRP A 33 -12.35 8.13 4.95
CA TRP A 33 -10.95 8.40 5.26
C TRP A 33 -10.03 7.27 4.80
N ILE A 34 -10.49 6.01 4.91
CA ILE A 34 -9.72 4.87 4.43
C ILE A 34 -9.54 4.94 2.91
N SER A 35 -10.58 5.38 2.19
CA SER A 35 -10.50 5.57 0.73
C SER A 35 -9.46 6.64 0.37
N ILE A 36 -9.44 7.76 1.09
CA ILE A 36 -8.46 8.82 0.88
C ILE A 36 -7.05 8.29 1.12
N PHE A 37 -6.86 7.58 2.22
CA PHE A 37 -5.57 6.95 2.52
C PHE A 37 -5.15 5.99 1.41
N ALA A 38 -6.06 5.13 0.94
CA ALA A 38 -5.74 4.14 -0.09
C ALA A 38 -5.34 4.80 -1.41
N ILE A 39 -6.01 5.89 -1.79
CA ILE A 39 -5.64 6.63 -2.99
C ILE A 39 -4.24 7.22 -2.84
N ALA A 40 -3.96 7.88 -1.72
CA ALA A 40 -2.67 8.50 -1.48
C ALA A 40 -1.56 7.44 -1.46
N ALA A 41 -1.77 6.33 -0.76
CA ALA A 41 -0.78 5.25 -0.66
C ALA A 41 -0.52 4.63 -2.04
N THR A 42 -1.57 4.44 -2.83
CA THR A 42 -1.44 3.88 -4.18
C THR A 42 -0.54 4.75 -5.06
N VAL A 43 -0.81 6.06 -5.08
CA VAL A 43 -0.03 7.00 -5.89
C VAL A 43 1.43 7.02 -5.43
N ILE A 44 1.65 7.17 -4.13
CA ILE A 44 3.00 7.28 -3.59
C ILE A 44 3.79 6.00 -3.84
N ASN A 45 3.22 4.84 -3.53
CA ASN A 45 3.93 3.59 -3.69
C ASN A 45 4.14 3.21 -5.15
N TYR A 46 3.20 3.57 -6.03
CA TYR A 46 3.41 3.33 -7.45
C TYR A 46 4.57 4.15 -7.99
N LEU A 47 4.61 5.44 -7.66
CA LEU A 47 5.65 6.33 -8.18
C LEU A 47 7.03 6.03 -7.61
N PHE A 48 7.12 5.74 -6.32
CA PHE A 48 8.41 5.49 -5.68
C PHE A 48 8.76 4.02 -5.62
N GLY A 49 7.80 3.17 -5.23
CA GLY A 49 8.07 1.75 -5.07
C GLY A 49 8.19 1.02 -6.38
N ASP A 50 7.15 1.04 -7.19
CA ASP A 50 7.09 0.23 -8.40
C ASP A 50 7.97 0.77 -9.52
N LYS A 51 8.01 2.08 -9.69
CA LYS A 51 8.80 2.67 -10.78
C LYS A 51 10.26 2.86 -10.44
N TYR A 52 10.59 3.07 -9.17
CA TYR A 52 11.96 3.41 -8.77
C TYR A 52 12.62 2.29 -7.99
N ILE A 53 12.03 1.87 -6.87
CA ILE A 53 12.67 0.93 -5.95
C ILE A 53 12.68 -0.49 -6.52
N LEU A 54 11.55 -0.96 -7.04
CA LEU A 54 11.42 -2.34 -7.51
C LEU A 54 12.43 -2.67 -8.61
N PRO A 55 12.59 -1.85 -9.69
CA PRO A 55 13.56 -2.18 -10.72
C PRO A 55 15.02 -2.12 -10.26
N ARG A 56 15.33 -1.28 -9.27
CA ARG A 56 16.72 -1.06 -8.83
C ARG A 56 17.14 -1.97 -7.71
N TYR A 57 16.25 -2.25 -6.76
CA TYR A 57 16.62 -2.92 -5.51
C TYR A 57 15.94 -4.27 -5.31
N GLY A 58 15.02 -4.65 -6.20
CA GLY A 58 14.39 -5.96 -6.17
C GLY A 58 13.12 -6.01 -5.33
N ASN A 59 12.49 -7.20 -5.34
CA ASN A 59 11.17 -7.39 -4.78
C ASN A 59 11.12 -7.21 -3.26
N VAL A 60 12.05 -7.83 -2.53
CA VAL A 60 12.02 -7.78 -1.06
C VAL A 60 12.23 -6.35 -0.56
N SER A 61 13.20 -5.65 -1.13
CA SER A 61 13.46 -4.26 -0.76
C SER A 61 12.25 -3.38 -1.07
N ALA A 62 11.64 -3.57 -2.24
CA ALA A 62 10.46 -2.81 -2.63
C ALA A 62 9.31 -3.05 -1.67
N CYS A 63 9.09 -4.30 -1.24
CA CYS A 63 8.01 -4.62 -0.32
C CYS A 63 8.18 -3.95 1.04
N ILE A 64 9.39 -3.98 1.56
CA ILE A 64 9.69 -3.37 2.86
C ILE A 64 9.48 -1.85 2.79
N ILE A 65 9.99 -1.23 1.72
CA ILE A 65 9.85 0.21 1.54
C ILE A 65 8.38 0.59 1.32
N ASP A 66 7.63 -0.20 0.54
CA ASP A 66 6.21 0.06 0.33
C ASP A 66 5.43 0.00 1.63
N GLY A 67 5.72 -0.97 2.49
CA GLY A 67 5.09 -1.06 3.81
C GLY A 67 5.40 0.17 4.66
N PHE A 68 6.67 0.55 4.70
CA PHE A 68 7.10 1.72 5.45
C PHE A 68 6.45 3.00 4.90
N MET A 69 6.45 3.19 3.58
CA MET A 69 5.86 4.36 2.95
C MET A 69 4.36 4.43 3.16
N THR A 70 3.69 3.27 3.17
CA THR A 70 2.25 3.22 3.43
C THR A 70 1.95 3.66 4.87
N ALA A 71 2.73 3.20 5.84
CA ALA A 71 2.58 3.63 7.23
C ALA A 71 2.85 5.13 7.38
N LEU A 72 3.89 5.64 6.70
CA LEU A 72 4.18 7.07 6.72
C LEU A 72 3.05 7.89 6.09
N THR A 73 2.43 7.36 5.04
CA THR A 73 1.29 8.02 4.40
C THR A 73 0.13 8.17 5.38
N ALA A 74 -0.21 7.09 6.08
CA ALA A 74 -1.29 7.13 7.08
C ALA A 74 -0.94 8.10 8.21
N TYR A 75 0.28 8.03 8.71
CA TYR A 75 0.71 8.92 9.80
C TYR A 75 0.69 10.38 9.36
N GLY A 76 1.17 10.66 8.13
CA GLY A 76 1.15 12.01 7.59
C GLY A 76 -0.25 12.58 7.49
N ILE A 77 -1.21 11.77 7.03
CA ILE A 77 -2.61 12.21 6.98
C ILE A 77 -3.13 12.52 8.39
N SER A 78 -2.77 11.70 9.37
CA SER A 78 -3.22 11.91 10.75
C SER A 78 -2.65 13.20 11.35
N LEU A 79 -1.47 13.62 10.90
CA LEU A 79 -0.89 14.89 11.36
C LEU A 79 -1.58 16.10 10.74
N LEU A 80 -2.12 15.95 9.53
CA LEU A 80 -2.78 17.02 8.79
C LEU A 80 -4.26 17.16 9.14
N TYR A 81 -4.92 16.06 9.48
CA TYR A 81 -6.37 16.05 9.70
C TYR A 81 -6.70 15.33 11.01
N MET A 82 -7.31 16.07 11.94
CA MET A 82 -7.64 15.52 13.25
C MET A 82 -8.68 14.41 13.20
N GLU A 83 -9.47 14.37 12.15
CA GLU A 83 -10.49 13.34 11.97
C GLU A 83 -9.89 11.97 11.61
N PHE A 84 -8.65 11.93 11.16
CA PHE A 84 -7.98 10.69 10.80
C PHE A 84 -7.02 10.31 11.92
N TYR A 85 -7.27 9.20 12.56
CA TYR A 85 -6.54 8.77 13.75
C TYR A 85 -5.68 7.55 13.46
N THR A 86 -4.43 7.54 13.95
CA THR A 86 -3.52 6.41 13.84
C THR A 86 -2.85 6.12 15.17
N GLU A 87 -2.62 4.85 15.45
CA GLU A 87 -1.82 4.40 16.61
C GLU A 87 -0.57 3.69 16.11
N VAL A 88 0.48 3.68 16.94
CA VAL A 88 1.74 3.03 16.58
C VAL A 88 1.53 1.56 16.24
N LEU A 89 0.74 0.85 17.05
CA LEU A 89 0.46 -0.56 16.80
C LEU A 89 -0.21 -0.78 15.46
N SER A 90 -1.21 0.05 15.13
CA SER A 90 -1.90 -0.04 13.84
C SER A 90 -0.96 0.21 12.68
N LEU A 91 -0.06 1.19 12.82
CA LEU A 91 0.90 1.51 11.77
C LEU A 91 1.89 0.36 11.56
N ILE A 92 2.33 -0.29 12.62
CA ILE A 92 3.23 -1.44 12.51
C ILE A 92 2.54 -2.60 11.80
N ILE A 93 1.30 -2.91 12.20
CA ILE A 93 0.53 -3.99 11.57
C ILE A 93 0.26 -3.65 10.12
N LEU A 94 -0.12 -2.40 9.83
CA LEU A 94 -0.35 -1.93 8.47
C LEU A 94 0.89 -2.14 7.61
N ALA A 95 2.07 -1.73 8.09
CA ALA A 95 3.31 -1.87 7.34
C ALA A 95 3.63 -3.33 7.04
N LEU A 96 3.45 -4.21 8.03
CA LEU A 96 3.72 -5.63 7.86
C LEU A 96 2.76 -6.28 6.86
N LEU A 97 1.47 -5.98 6.98
CA LEU A 97 0.47 -6.55 6.08
C LEU A 97 0.65 -6.05 4.65
N VAL A 98 1.00 -4.78 4.47
CA VAL A 98 1.27 -4.24 3.14
C VAL A 98 2.51 -4.89 2.54
N ALA A 99 3.58 -5.04 3.33
CA ALA A 99 4.80 -5.67 2.83
C ALA A 99 4.54 -7.11 2.37
N ILE A 100 3.78 -7.87 3.15
CA ILE A 100 3.43 -9.25 2.80
C ILE A 100 2.55 -9.27 1.54
N GLY A 101 1.52 -8.43 1.49
CA GLY A 101 0.63 -8.35 0.34
C GLY A 101 1.35 -7.93 -0.93
N GLU A 102 2.25 -6.95 -0.81
CA GLU A 102 3.04 -6.49 -1.95
C GLU A 102 3.97 -7.58 -2.47
N TYR A 103 4.54 -8.39 -1.57
CA TYR A 103 5.39 -9.49 -2.00
C TYR A 103 4.62 -10.45 -2.90
N PHE A 104 3.43 -10.89 -2.47
CA PHE A 104 2.61 -11.78 -3.28
C PHE A 104 2.16 -11.10 -4.56
N PHE A 105 1.82 -9.84 -4.51
CA PHE A 105 1.40 -9.07 -5.68
C PHE A 105 2.52 -9.00 -6.71
N HIS A 106 3.75 -8.70 -6.28
CA HIS A 106 4.89 -8.61 -7.20
C HIS A 106 5.22 -9.96 -7.82
N VAL A 107 5.17 -11.03 -7.03
CA VAL A 107 5.41 -12.38 -7.55
C VAL A 107 4.36 -12.73 -8.60
N TYR A 108 3.10 -12.41 -8.34
CA TYR A 108 2.02 -12.68 -9.30
C TYR A 108 2.24 -11.93 -10.61
N ILE A 109 2.62 -10.66 -10.53
CA ILE A 109 2.85 -9.85 -11.74
C ILE A 109 4.02 -10.43 -12.55
N PHE A 110 5.13 -10.76 -11.90
CA PHE A 110 6.28 -11.31 -12.59
C PHE A 110 5.92 -12.63 -13.26
N LYS A 111 5.21 -13.50 -12.57
CA LYS A 111 4.77 -14.77 -13.12
C LYS A 111 3.85 -14.56 -14.33
N SER A 112 2.91 -13.63 -14.22
CA SER A 112 1.99 -13.32 -15.31
C SER A 112 2.73 -12.80 -16.54
N GLU A 113 3.73 -11.95 -16.35
CA GLU A 113 4.54 -11.44 -17.45
C GLU A 113 5.35 -12.55 -18.12
N ASN A 114 5.93 -13.43 -17.32
CA ASN A 114 6.69 -14.57 -17.86
C ASN A 114 5.81 -15.49 -18.69
N LEU A 115 4.57 -15.70 -18.27
CA LEU A 115 3.64 -16.55 -19.02
C LEU A 115 3.20 -15.89 -20.32
N LYS A 116 3.18 -14.57 -20.40
CA LYS A 116 2.77 -13.85 -21.60
C LYS A 116 3.90 -13.68 -22.61
N SER A 117 5.11 -13.77 -22.17
CA SER A 117 6.26 -13.68 -23.07
C SER A 117 6.64 -15.06 -23.60
#